data_4db41e5f08dc5a0a867f6673a325452f
#
_entry.id   4db41e5f08dc5a0a867f6673a325452f
#
_cell.length_a   1.000
_cell.length_b   1.000
_cell.length_c   1.000
_cell.angle_alpha   90.00
_cell.angle_beta   90.00
_cell.angle_gamma   90.00
#
_symmetry.space_group_name_H-M   'P 1'
#
loop_
_entity.id
_entity.type
_entity.pdbx_description
1 polymer ?
#
loop_
_entity_poly.entity_id
_entity_poly.type
_entity_poly.pdbx_seq_one_letter_code
_entity_poly.pdbx_strand_id
1 'polypeptide(L)'
;GVYFALNSQSVISDKSPYIYNVTTFGDGATGAYIDGALHASGNRTMLFHTYTAIHSDGLGIWAKDNSAAEIISGFTYYNQIGYVSTGGAQIRSLNSSNSYGEYGVFSKGYDASESANQGAVVGTMLRYTDVLAGAFTAGEQISGGTSGATANVVNVQSEPKVLYIVNQGGTPFQAGEVVTGGTSGTTATLDSGNQFAPNQSGRILVTTFGTAPDVGDSVQFATTDGNAYQIQSLSTVTVSSTQYKILVFSTSRAAPLPAATVVNARKRFSTVRLTGHDFLKVGTGD
;
A
#
# COMPACT_ATOMS: atom_id res chain seq x y z
N GLY A 1 -22.21 7.42 13.24
CA GLY A 1 -20.79 7.78 13.15
C GLY A 1 -20.50 8.68 11.96
N VAL A 2 -19.29 9.19 11.91
CA VAL A 2 -18.77 9.97 10.79
C VAL A 2 -17.85 9.08 9.97
N TYR A 3 -18.08 9.00 8.67
CA TYR A 3 -17.19 8.30 7.74
C TYR A 3 -16.62 9.27 6.72
N PHE A 4 -15.32 9.36 6.67
CA PHE A 4 -14.59 10.19 5.74
C PHE A 4 -13.61 9.32 4.94
N ALA A 5 -13.99 8.97 3.71
CA ALA A 5 -13.16 8.21 2.79
C ALA A 5 -12.51 9.14 1.78
N LEU A 6 -11.19 9.09 1.74
CA LEU A 6 -10.41 9.77 0.74
C LEU A 6 -10.19 8.81 -0.43
N ASN A 7 -10.81 9.05 -1.56
CA ASN A 7 -10.63 8.24 -2.75
C ASN A 7 -9.79 8.96 -3.83
N SER A 8 -9.33 8.23 -4.82
CA SER A 8 -8.47 8.77 -5.89
C SER A 8 -9.13 9.87 -6.74
N GLN A 9 -10.44 10.01 -6.68
CA GLN A 9 -11.20 11.01 -7.40
C GLN A 9 -11.54 12.23 -6.54
N SER A 10 -11.37 12.11 -5.22
CA SER A 10 -11.62 13.21 -4.30
C SER A 10 -10.43 14.16 -4.32
N VAL A 11 -10.56 15.26 -5.03
CA VAL A 11 -9.63 16.39 -4.91
C VAL A 11 -10.07 17.19 -3.70
N ILE A 12 -9.38 17.04 -2.59
CA ILE A 12 -9.56 17.93 -1.45
C ILE A 12 -8.70 19.16 -1.69
N SER A 13 -9.34 20.31 -1.76
CA SER A 13 -8.67 21.60 -1.86
C SER A 13 -7.76 21.85 -0.66
N ASP A 14 -7.07 22.98 -0.62
CA ASP A 14 -6.15 23.38 0.46
C ASP A 14 -6.82 23.46 1.87
N LYS A 15 -8.14 23.33 1.93
CA LYS A 15 -8.89 23.39 3.19
C LYS A 15 -9.28 22.01 3.66
N SER A 16 -9.04 21.72 4.94
CA SER A 16 -9.48 20.50 5.58
C SER A 16 -11.01 20.45 5.70
N PRO A 17 -11.65 19.30 5.45
CA PRO A 17 -13.03 19.08 5.87
C PRO A 17 -13.17 19.30 7.38
N TYR A 18 -14.28 19.84 7.79
CA TYR A 18 -14.46 20.34 9.15
C TYR A 18 -15.78 19.86 9.76
N ILE A 19 -15.70 19.31 10.96
CA ILE A 19 -16.85 18.95 11.78
C ILE A 19 -16.82 19.77 13.08
N TYR A 20 -17.94 20.36 13.41
CA TYR A 20 -18.09 21.19 14.59
C TYR A 20 -19.29 20.78 15.42
N ASN A 21 -19.07 20.58 16.74
CA ASN A 21 -20.12 20.33 17.74
C ASN A 21 -21.02 19.14 17.39
N VAL A 22 -20.42 17.98 17.17
CA VAL A 22 -21.12 16.74 16.84
C VAL A 22 -20.88 15.71 17.92
N THR A 23 -21.96 15.03 18.34
CA THR A 23 -21.90 13.88 19.24
C THR A 23 -22.38 12.63 18.51
N THR A 24 -21.63 11.55 18.65
CA THR A 24 -21.98 10.23 18.09
C THR A 24 -22.14 9.20 19.21
N PHE A 25 -23.10 8.31 19.04
CA PHE A 25 -23.42 7.23 19.98
C PHE A 25 -23.48 5.88 19.28
N GLY A 26 -23.16 4.81 20.00
CA GLY A 26 -23.37 3.43 19.54
C GLY A 26 -22.69 2.41 20.44
N ASP A 27 -23.06 1.15 20.30
CA ASP A 27 -22.39 0.02 20.95
C ASP A 27 -21.53 -0.70 19.91
N GLY A 28 -20.29 -1.03 20.25
CA GLY A 28 -19.33 -1.69 19.37
C GLY A 28 -18.99 -0.93 18.07
N ALA A 29 -19.43 0.33 17.96
CA ALA A 29 -19.31 1.13 16.73
C ALA A 29 -18.08 2.05 16.75
N THR A 30 -17.72 2.58 15.60
CA THR A 30 -16.70 3.63 15.48
C THR A 30 -17.34 4.99 15.34
N GLY A 31 -17.00 5.92 16.23
CA GLY A 31 -17.55 7.28 16.22
C GLY A 31 -17.16 8.06 14.97
N ALA A 32 -15.88 8.08 14.63
CA ALA A 32 -15.40 8.65 13.39
C ALA A 32 -14.34 7.74 12.76
N TYR A 33 -14.46 7.52 11.45
CA TYR A 33 -13.53 6.70 10.67
C TYR A 33 -13.01 7.49 9.48
N ILE A 34 -11.69 7.64 9.41
CA ILE A 34 -11.00 8.41 8.38
C ILE A 34 -10.07 7.47 7.63
N ASP A 35 -10.37 7.22 6.36
CA ASP A 35 -9.62 6.31 5.50
C ASP A 35 -8.88 7.09 4.41
N GLY A 36 -7.56 7.00 4.42
CA GLY A 36 -6.69 7.65 3.45
C GLY A 36 -6.16 6.72 2.36
N ALA A 37 -6.61 5.45 2.31
CA ALA A 37 -6.03 4.43 1.43
C ALA A 37 -6.05 4.80 -0.05
N LEU A 38 -7.10 5.46 -0.50
CA LEU A 38 -7.32 5.78 -1.91
C LEU A 38 -7.01 7.25 -2.26
N HIS A 39 -6.43 8.00 -1.33
CA HIS A 39 -6.15 9.41 -1.56
C HIS A 39 -4.91 9.60 -2.43
N ALA A 40 -5.10 10.09 -3.63
CA ALA A 40 -4.02 10.30 -4.61
C ALA A 40 -3.23 11.60 -4.36
N SER A 41 -3.92 12.68 -3.96
CA SER A 41 -3.30 14.00 -3.80
C SER A 41 -4.15 14.93 -2.92
N GLY A 42 -3.56 16.03 -2.46
CA GLY A 42 -4.26 17.06 -1.71
C GLY A 42 -4.18 16.86 -0.19
N ASN A 43 -4.99 17.61 0.54
CA ASN A 43 -5.03 17.58 2.00
C ASN A 43 -5.76 16.34 2.52
N ARG A 44 -5.09 15.56 3.35
CA ARG A 44 -5.60 14.32 3.95
C ARG A 44 -6.08 14.52 5.39
N THR A 45 -6.21 15.75 5.83
CA THR A 45 -6.56 16.09 7.21
C THR A 45 -8.04 16.32 7.36
N MET A 46 -8.65 15.66 8.35
CA MET A 46 -10.00 15.92 8.82
C MET A 46 -9.91 16.69 10.14
N LEU A 47 -10.64 17.80 10.26
CA LEU A 47 -10.68 18.61 11.46
C LEU A 47 -11.95 18.34 12.25
N PHE A 48 -11.80 18.00 13.52
CA PHE A 48 -12.87 17.81 14.50
C PHE A 48 -12.74 18.88 15.59
N HIS A 49 -13.78 19.66 15.77
CA HIS A 49 -13.84 20.65 16.85
C HIS A 49 -15.06 20.41 17.71
N THR A 50 -14.87 20.27 19.02
CA THR A 50 -15.94 19.94 19.97
C THR A 50 -16.69 18.66 19.54
N TYR A 51 -15.93 17.59 19.30
CA TYR A 51 -16.45 16.31 18.90
C TYR A 51 -16.55 15.36 20.08
N THR A 52 -17.70 14.73 20.29
CA THR A 52 -17.91 13.77 21.36
C THR A 52 -18.23 12.39 20.77
N ALA A 53 -17.48 11.37 21.15
CA ALA A 53 -17.74 9.97 20.79
C ALA A 53 -18.07 9.15 22.04
N ILE A 54 -19.25 8.54 22.07
CA ILE A 54 -19.73 7.69 23.16
C ILE A 54 -20.12 6.34 22.56
N HIS A 55 -19.17 5.40 22.55
CA HIS A 55 -19.36 4.11 21.89
C HIS A 55 -18.90 2.99 22.80
N SER A 56 -19.81 2.43 23.61
CA SER A 56 -19.50 1.32 24.51
C SER A 56 -18.84 0.18 23.74
N ASP A 57 -17.68 -0.27 24.21
CA ASP A 57 -16.88 -1.32 23.56
C ASP A 57 -16.48 -1.04 22.09
N GLY A 58 -16.61 0.21 21.65
CA GLY A 58 -16.28 0.65 20.31
C GLY A 58 -15.03 1.56 20.25
N LEU A 59 -14.85 2.22 19.11
CA LEU A 59 -13.74 3.13 18.87
C LEU A 59 -14.25 4.58 18.83
N GLY A 60 -13.50 5.49 19.44
CA GLY A 60 -13.83 6.91 19.36
C GLY A 60 -13.55 7.49 17.98
N ILE A 61 -12.28 7.69 17.65
CA ILE A 61 -11.83 8.19 16.35
C ILE A 61 -10.74 7.26 15.82
N TRP A 62 -10.94 6.74 14.62
CA TRP A 62 -9.97 5.90 13.93
C TRP A 62 -9.51 6.55 12.62
N ALA A 63 -8.22 6.90 12.58
CA ALA A 63 -7.54 7.34 11.38
C ALA A 63 -6.65 6.23 10.84
N LYS A 64 -6.72 5.95 9.54
CA LYS A 64 -5.90 4.92 8.90
C LYS A 64 -5.37 5.33 7.53
N ASP A 65 -4.34 4.62 7.06
CA ASP A 65 -3.80 4.66 5.71
C ASP A 65 -3.44 6.07 5.23
N ASN A 66 -2.43 6.68 5.88
CA ASN A 66 -1.92 8.02 5.58
C ASN A 66 -2.92 9.17 5.77
N SER A 67 -4.07 8.93 6.39
CA SER A 67 -4.96 10.02 6.76
C SER A 67 -4.40 10.82 7.94
N ALA A 68 -4.97 11.97 8.17
CA ALA A 68 -4.70 12.77 9.36
C ALA A 68 -5.99 13.25 10.01
N ALA A 69 -5.99 13.38 11.32
CA ALA A 69 -7.07 13.99 12.09
C ALA A 69 -6.49 15.06 13.03
N GLU A 70 -7.03 16.25 12.97
CA GLU A 70 -6.84 17.25 14.00
C GLU A 70 -8.09 17.34 14.88
N ILE A 71 -7.92 17.19 16.17
CA ILE A 71 -9.01 17.16 17.14
C ILE A 71 -8.78 18.30 18.14
N ILE A 72 -9.75 19.19 18.23
CA ILE A 72 -9.75 20.31 19.17
C ILE A 72 -10.92 20.15 20.10
N SER A 73 -10.67 20.09 21.41
CA SER A 73 -11.70 19.92 22.45
C SER A 73 -12.60 18.68 22.16
N GLY A 74 -11.95 17.55 21.90
CA GLY A 74 -12.63 16.28 21.68
C GLY A 74 -12.85 15.51 22.99
N PHE A 75 -13.94 14.75 23.06
CA PHE A 75 -14.24 13.86 24.18
C PHE A 75 -14.57 12.48 23.69
N THR A 76 -13.95 11.45 24.29
CA THR A 76 -14.29 10.05 24.03
C THR A 76 -14.63 9.38 25.35
N TYR A 77 -15.83 8.81 25.42
CA TYR A 77 -16.36 8.19 26.63
C TYR A 77 -16.78 6.74 26.37
N TYR A 78 -16.46 5.87 27.31
CA TYR A 78 -16.82 4.43 27.28
C TYR A 78 -16.37 3.67 26.05
N ASN A 79 -15.55 4.28 25.20
CA ASN A 79 -14.99 3.56 24.03
C ASN A 79 -13.97 2.56 24.52
N GLN A 80 -13.88 1.39 23.88
CA GLN A 80 -12.77 0.48 24.12
C GLN A 80 -11.46 1.22 23.87
N ILE A 81 -11.36 1.96 22.75
CA ILE A 81 -10.19 2.79 22.45
C ILE A 81 -10.66 4.19 22.03
N GLY A 82 -10.13 5.21 22.68
CA GLY A 82 -10.47 6.60 22.36
C GLY A 82 -9.97 7.05 21.01
N TYR A 83 -8.65 6.97 20.75
CA TYR A 83 -8.04 7.34 19.49
C TYR A 83 -7.23 6.18 18.92
N VAL A 84 -7.48 5.85 17.66
CA VAL A 84 -6.79 4.78 16.93
C VAL A 84 -6.09 5.37 15.71
N SER A 85 -4.79 5.14 15.59
CA SER A 85 -4.00 5.54 14.43
C SER A 85 -3.27 4.33 13.85
N THR A 86 -3.56 3.98 12.59
CA THR A 86 -2.98 2.81 11.92
C THR A 86 -2.57 3.11 10.48
N GLY A 87 -1.65 2.32 9.93
CA GLY A 87 -1.26 2.42 8.53
C GLY A 87 -0.61 3.75 8.14
N GLY A 88 0.16 4.35 9.03
CA GLY A 88 0.84 5.63 8.80
C GLY A 88 -0.06 6.85 8.96
N ALA A 89 -1.24 6.70 9.57
CA ALA A 89 -2.09 7.83 9.88
C ALA A 89 -1.53 8.67 11.05
N GLN A 90 -1.98 9.89 11.16
CA GLN A 90 -1.57 10.83 12.18
C GLN A 90 -2.79 11.43 12.88
N ILE A 91 -2.82 11.39 14.20
CA ILE A 91 -3.80 12.09 15.01
C ILE A 91 -3.09 13.13 15.84
N ARG A 92 -3.57 14.36 15.78
CA ARG A 92 -3.17 15.45 16.64
C ARG A 92 -4.37 15.91 17.45
N SER A 93 -4.26 15.84 18.77
CA SER A 93 -5.34 16.23 19.67
C SER A 93 -4.89 17.36 20.59
N LEU A 94 -5.74 18.38 20.69
CA LEU A 94 -5.54 19.57 21.50
C LEU A 94 -6.70 19.72 22.48
N ASN A 95 -6.39 19.87 23.77
CA ASN A 95 -7.36 20.13 24.84
C ASN A 95 -8.55 19.13 24.80
N SER A 96 -8.25 17.85 24.74
CA SER A 96 -9.22 16.77 24.62
C SER A 96 -9.16 15.87 25.85
N SER A 97 -10.14 15.00 25.99
CA SER A 97 -10.22 14.05 27.10
C SER A 97 -10.70 12.68 26.62
N ASN A 98 -10.09 11.63 27.18
CA ASN A 98 -10.55 10.25 27.04
C ASN A 98 -10.93 9.73 28.43
N SER A 99 -12.09 9.12 28.57
CA SER A 99 -12.60 8.70 29.88
C SER A 99 -13.36 7.39 29.80
N TYR A 100 -13.23 6.57 30.84
CA TYR A 100 -13.96 5.34 31.06
C TYR A 100 -13.84 4.30 29.94
N GLY A 101 -12.73 4.30 29.21
CA GLY A 101 -12.39 3.30 28.20
C GLY A 101 -11.28 2.38 28.66
N GLU A 102 -10.99 1.35 27.87
CA GLU A 102 -9.90 0.43 28.12
C GLU A 102 -8.54 1.09 27.78
N TYR A 103 -8.48 1.73 26.61
CA TYR A 103 -7.31 2.45 26.14
C TYR A 103 -7.66 3.87 25.69
N GLY A 104 -6.92 4.86 26.13
CA GLY A 104 -7.07 6.22 25.61
C GLY A 104 -6.55 6.35 24.16
N VAL A 105 -5.45 5.67 23.85
CA VAL A 105 -4.77 5.79 22.56
C VAL A 105 -4.20 4.44 22.14
N PHE A 106 -4.33 4.14 20.86
CA PHE A 106 -3.67 3.03 20.19
C PHE A 106 -3.00 3.51 18.90
N SER A 107 -1.73 3.20 18.72
CA SER A 107 -1.00 3.56 17.51
C SER A 107 -0.21 2.35 17.00
N LYS A 108 -0.34 2.03 15.71
CA LYS A 108 0.33 0.91 15.07
C LYS A 108 0.85 1.29 13.68
N GLY A 109 2.12 0.98 13.42
CA GLY A 109 2.79 1.25 12.15
C GLY A 109 4.01 2.16 12.33
N TYR A 110 4.60 2.62 11.23
CA TYR A 110 5.87 3.32 11.20
C TYR A 110 5.75 4.70 10.57
N ASP A 111 6.65 5.61 10.94
CA ASP A 111 6.73 6.96 10.42
C ASP A 111 7.25 6.97 8.97
N ALA A 112 6.63 7.76 8.11
CA ALA A 112 7.08 7.97 6.74
C ALA A 112 8.43 8.73 6.62
N SER A 113 8.86 9.41 7.69
CA SER A 113 10.16 10.07 7.80
C SER A 113 11.31 9.11 8.13
N GLU A 114 11.00 7.87 8.48
CA GLU A 114 12.01 6.84 8.73
C GLU A 114 12.90 6.63 7.51
N SER A 115 14.18 6.29 7.76
CA SER A 115 15.12 5.98 6.68
C SER A 115 14.59 4.89 5.75
N ALA A 116 14.63 5.15 4.46
CA ALA A 116 14.15 4.20 3.48
C ALA A 116 15.05 2.96 3.43
N ASN A 117 14.42 1.80 3.38
CA ASN A 117 15.07 0.56 3.01
C ASN A 117 15.01 0.45 1.48
N GLN A 118 16.16 0.37 0.83
CA GLN A 118 16.28 0.48 -0.62
C GLN A 118 16.37 -0.87 -1.31
N GLY A 119 15.63 -0.98 -2.40
CA GLY A 119 15.74 -2.04 -3.40
C GLY A 119 15.77 -1.44 -4.80
N ALA A 120 15.79 -2.30 -5.80
CA ALA A 120 15.74 -1.87 -7.19
C ALA A 120 14.72 -2.67 -7.99
N VAL A 121 14.03 -2.00 -8.92
CA VAL A 121 13.19 -2.68 -9.92
C VAL A 121 14.10 -3.49 -10.83
N VAL A 122 13.78 -4.77 -10.98
CA VAL A 122 14.52 -5.67 -11.86
C VAL A 122 13.58 -6.34 -12.84
N GLY A 123 14.04 -6.50 -14.07
CA GLY A 123 13.28 -7.18 -15.09
C GLY A 123 11.97 -6.47 -15.48
N THR A 124 11.09 -7.23 -16.06
CA THR A 124 9.80 -6.76 -16.56
C THR A 124 8.73 -7.84 -16.45
N MET A 125 7.52 -7.50 -16.87
CA MET A 125 6.40 -8.42 -16.95
C MET A 125 5.91 -8.52 -18.38
N LEU A 126 5.71 -9.75 -18.85
CA LEU A 126 5.06 -10.01 -20.13
C LEU A 126 3.65 -10.52 -19.85
N ARG A 127 2.65 -9.88 -20.43
CA ARG A 127 1.28 -10.41 -20.41
C ARG A 127 1.14 -11.45 -21.49
N TYR A 128 0.37 -12.50 -21.22
CA TYR A 128 0.02 -13.54 -22.19
C TYR A 128 -1.48 -13.80 -22.20
N THR A 129 -1.99 -14.39 -23.28
CA THR A 129 -3.43 -14.58 -23.49
C THR A 129 -3.88 -16.00 -23.29
N ASP A 130 -2.99 -16.97 -23.49
CA ASP A 130 -3.34 -18.38 -23.54
C ASP A 130 -3.66 -18.99 -22.18
N VAL A 131 -4.29 -20.14 -22.20
CA VAL A 131 -4.21 -21.11 -21.13
C VAL A 131 -2.98 -21.98 -21.41
N LEU A 132 -2.00 -21.95 -20.52
CA LEU A 132 -0.76 -22.68 -20.71
C LEU A 132 -1.01 -24.19 -20.71
N ALA A 133 -0.49 -24.90 -21.70
CA ALA A 133 -0.57 -26.36 -21.76
C ALA A 133 0.38 -27.06 -20.78
N GLY A 134 1.32 -26.31 -20.17
CA GLY A 134 2.30 -26.75 -19.19
C GLY A 134 2.68 -25.60 -18.26
N ALA A 135 3.72 -25.77 -17.48
CA ALA A 135 4.26 -24.73 -16.62
C ALA A 135 5.67 -24.37 -17.06
N PHE A 136 5.95 -23.07 -17.15
CA PHE A 136 7.32 -22.61 -17.26
C PHE A 136 8.07 -22.91 -15.97
N THR A 137 9.32 -23.30 -16.10
CA THR A 137 10.20 -23.57 -14.97
C THR A 137 10.88 -22.27 -14.51
N ALA A 138 10.86 -21.97 -13.22
CA ALA A 138 11.60 -20.82 -12.71
C ALA A 138 13.09 -20.94 -12.99
N GLY A 139 13.67 -19.89 -13.54
CA GLY A 139 15.07 -19.83 -13.99
C GLY A 139 15.30 -20.25 -15.43
N GLU A 140 14.35 -20.91 -16.10
CA GLU A 140 14.54 -21.27 -17.51
C GLU A 140 14.62 -20.04 -18.40
N GLN A 141 15.35 -20.19 -19.50
CA GLN A 141 15.37 -19.19 -20.55
C GLN A 141 14.15 -19.37 -21.46
N ILE A 142 13.46 -18.29 -21.75
CA ILE A 142 12.45 -18.22 -22.82
C ILE A 142 13.02 -17.53 -24.05
N SER A 143 12.51 -17.87 -25.22
CA SER A 143 12.84 -17.22 -26.48
C SER A 143 11.58 -16.79 -27.23
N GLY A 144 11.63 -15.59 -27.83
CA GLY A 144 10.57 -15.07 -28.71
C GLY A 144 10.70 -15.65 -30.10
N GLY A 145 9.61 -16.22 -30.63
CA GLY A 145 9.60 -16.88 -31.94
C GLY A 145 9.77 -15.93 -33.12
N THR A 146 9.44 -14.65 -32.95
CA THR A 146 9.54 -13.64 -34.01
C THR A 146 10.71 -12.68 -33.75
N SER A 147 10.86 -12.20 -32.52
CA SER A 147 11.88 -11.22 -32.15
C SER A 147 13.27 -11.83 -31.97
N GLY A 148 13.35 -13.13 -31.65
CA GLY A 148 14.56 -13.74 -31.16
C GLY A 148 15.01 -13.23 -29.76
N ALA A 149 14.16 -12.46 -29.08
CA ALA A 149 14.41 -12.01 -27.72
C ALA A 149 14.57 -13.19 -26.77
N THR A 150 15.42 -13.02 -25.77
CA THR A 150 15.59 -14.02 -24.71
C THR A 150 15.41 -13.39 -23.33
N ALA A 151 14.94 -14.16 -22.35
CA ALA A 151 14.90 -13.75 -20.95
C ALA A 151 14.82 -14.96 -20.04
N ASN A 152 15.07 -14.77 -18.75
CA ASN A 152 14.87 -15.83 -17.76
C ASN A 152 13.55 -15.61 -17.01
N VAL A 153 12.78 -16.68 -16.88
CA VAL A 153 11.52 -16.68 -16.11
C VAL A 153 11.83 -16.65 -14.63
N VAL A 154 11.24 -15.70 -13.91
CA VAL A 154 11.28 -15.67 -12.44
C VAL A 154 10.05 -16.30 -11.86
N ASN A 155 8.89 -15.96 -12.38
CA ASN A 155 7.60 -16.48 -11.92
C ASN A 155 6.54 -16.40 -13.01
N VAL A 156 5.55 -17.25 -12.89
CA VAL A 156 4.36 -17.28 -13.77
C VAL A 156 3.14 -17.10 -12.91
N GLN A 157 2.23 -16.24 -13.33
CA GLN A 157 0.96 -16.02 -12.67
C GLN A 157 -0.18 -16.24 -13.65
N SER A 158 -1.16 -17.04 -13.26
CA SER A 158 -2.32 -17.36 -14.09
C SER A 158 -3.42 -16.28 -14.02
N GLU A 159 -3.49 -15.56 -12.91
CA GLU A 159 -4.43 -14.46 -12.71
C GLU A 159 -3.77 -13.27 -11.99
N PRO A 160 -3.59 -12.15 -12.66
CA PRO A 160 -3.63 -11.97 -14.11
C PRO A 160 -2.53 -12.77 -14.81
N LYS A 161 -2.74 -13.11 -16.07
CA LYS A 161 -1.80 -13.89 -16.90
C LYS A 161 -0.52 -13.11 -17.16
N VAL A 162 0.52 -13.36 -16.38
CA VAL A 162 1.78 -12.60 -16.39
C VAL A 162 2.98 -13.52 -16.21
N LEU A 163 3.99 -13.34 -17.05
CA LEU A 163 5.33 -13.86 -16.86
C LEU A 163 6.21 -12.75 -16.27
N TYR A 164 6.82 -13.01 -15.13
CA TYR A 164 7.86 -12.14 -14.57
C TYR A 164 9.21 -12.61 -15.09
N ILE A 165 9.92 -11.72 -15.76
CA ILE A 165 11.18 -12.04 -16.43
C ILE A 165 12.30 -11.09 -16.04
N VAL A 166 13.55 -11.61 -16.12
CA VAL A 166 14.78 -10.87 -15.91
C VAL A 166 15.76 -11.17 -17.03
N ASN A 167 16.86 -10.45 -17.08
CA ASN A 167 17.96 -10.67 -18.03
C ASN A 167 17.48 -10.69 -19.49
N GLN A 168 16.58 -9.78 -19.85
CA GLN A 168 16.16 -9.66 -21.24
C GLN A 168 17.35 -9.28 -22.12
N GLY A 169 17.58 -10.07 -23.15
CA GLY A 169 18.61 -9.86 -24.15
C GLY A 169 18.05 -9.84 -25.58
N GLY A 170 18.80 -9.26 -26.48
CA GLY A 170 18.44 -9.13 -27.89
C GLY A 170 17.41 -8.03 -28.16
N THR A 171 16.67 -8.18 -29.25
CA THR A 171 15.54 -7.31 -29.61
C THR A 171 14.43 -7.48 -28.58
N PRO A 172 13.68 -6.43 -28.22
CA PRO A 172 12.53 -6.59 -27.32
C PRO A 172 11.51 -7.61 -27.86
N PHE A 173 10.88 -8.33 -26.95
CA PHE A 173 9.75 -9.20 -27.28
C PHE A 173 8.66 -8.42 -28.02
N GLN A 174 8.02 -9.06 -28.99
CA GLN A 174 7.02 -8.43 -29.83
C GLN A 174 5.58 -8.80 -29.42
N ALA A 175 4.67 -7.90 -29.75
CA ALA A 175 3.24 -8.07 -29.55
C ALA A 175 2.72 -9.27 -30.33
N GLY A 176 1.98 -10.15 -29.68
CA GLY A 176 1.36 -11.32 -30.31
C GLY A 176 2.33 -12.44 -30.65
N GLU A 177 3.63 -12.32 -30.36
CA GLU A 177 4.56 -13.42 -30.61
C GLU A 177 4.39 -14.55 -29.60
N VAL A 178 4.79 -15.73 -30.01
CA VAL A 178 4.85 -16.90 -29.13
C VAL A 178 6.24 -16.96 -28.48
N VAL A 179 6.25 -17.04 -27.15
CA VAL A 179 7.46 -17.34 -26.39
C VAL A 179 7.50 -18.81 -26.02
N THR A 180 8.68 -19.40 -26.04
CA THR A 180 8.89 -20.82 -25.75
C THR A 180 9.93 -21.00 -24.64
N GLY A 181 9.62 -21.83 -23.66
CA GLY A 181 10.52 -22.22 -22.58
C GLY A 181 11.57 -23.22 -23.09
N GLY A 182 12.84 -22.92 -22.87
CA GLY A 182 13.94 -23.73 -23.35
C GLY A 182 14.07 -25.08 -22.64
N THR A 183 13.56 -25.20 -21.43
CA THR A 183 13.59 -26.45 -20.64
C THR A 183 12.23 -27.14 -20.61
N SER A 184 11.18 -26.37 -20.35
CA SER A 184 9.82 -26.92 -20.22
C SER A 184 9.14 -27.22 -21.56
N GLY A 185 9.59 -26.58 -22.64
CA GLY A 185 8.88 -26.58 -23.92
C GLY A 185 7.52 -25.87 -23.88
N THR A 186 7.14 -25.30 -22.75
CA THR A 186 5.88 -24.56 -22.59
C THR A 186 5.88 -23.33 -23.48
N THR A 187 4.75 -23.05 -24.09
CA THR A 187 4.56 -21.86 -24.93
C THR A 187 3.54 -20.93 -24.36
N ALA A 188 3.69 -19.62 -24.62
CA ALA A 188 2.71 -18.60 -24.33
C ALA A 188 2.65 -17.57 -25.45
N THR A 189 1.44 -17.20 -25.87
CA THR A 189 1.24 -16.09 -26.81
C THR A 189 1.19 -14.78 -26.06
N LEU A 190 2.06 -13.85 -26.38
CA LEU A 190 2.09 -12.54 -25.74
C LEU A 190 0.88 -11.70 -26.16
N ASP A 191 0.33 -10.93 -25.22
CA ASP A 191 -0.79 -10.03 -25.46
C ASP A 191 -0.40 -8.97 -26.50
N SER A 192 -1.26 -8.70 -27.45
CA SER A 192 -1.07 -7.69 -28.49
C SER A 192 -1.32 -6.25 -28.01
N GLY A 193 -1.91 -6.07 -26.84
CA GLY A 193 -2.41 -4.77 -26.39
C GLY A 193 -1.48 -3.94 -25.49
N ASN A 194 -0.78 -4.48 -24.53
CA ASN A 194 0.06 -3.73 -23.56
C ASN A 194 1.07 -4.63 -22.85
N GLN A 195 1.67 -5.53 -23.58
CA GLN A 195 2.51 -6.57 -23.02
C GLN A 195 3.78 -6.08 -22.30
N PHE A 196 4.27 -4.92 -22.71
CA PHE A 196 5.57 -4.41 -22.25
C PHE A 196 5.46 -3.17 -21.39
N ALA A 197 4.31 -2.96 -20.77
CA ALA A 197 4.23 -1.96 -19.75
C ALA A 197 4.85 -2.50 -18.45
N PRO A 198 6.17 -2.35 -18.23
CA PRO A 198 6.77 -2.81 -17.01
C PRO A 198 6.06 -2.14 -15.85
N ASN A 199 5.49 -2.96 -14.97
CA ASN A 199 4.94 -2.49 -13.71
C ASN A 199 3.72 -1.55 -13.80
N GLN A 200 3.00 -1.49 -14.92
CA GLN A 200 1.76 -0.69 -15.05
C GLN A 200 0.56 -1.28 -14.28
N SER A 201 0.59 -2.53 -13.90
CA SER A 201 -0.56 -3.23 -13.32
C SER A 201 -0.60 -3.20 -11.79
N GLY A 202 0.05 -2.25 -11.16
CA GLY A 202 0.17 -2.24 -9.69
C GLY A 202 1.04 -3.37 -9.13
N ARG A 203 1.96 -3.90 -9.95
CA ARG A 203 2.87 -4.98 -9.58
C ARG A 203 4.27 -4.66 -10.05
N ILE A 204 5.27 -5.04 -9.27
CA ILE A 204 6.69 -4.91 -9.64
C ILE A 204 7.49 -6.11 -9.19
N LEU A 205 8.53 -6.41 -9.95
CA LEU A 205 9.58 -7.33 -9.57
C LEU A 205 10.77 -6.53 -9.06
N VAL A 206 11.23 -6.82 -7.87
CA VAL A 206 12.35 -6.12 -7.24
C VAL A 206 13.39 -7.10 -6.70
N THR A 207 14.64 -6.66 -6.66
CA THR A 207 15.70 -7.34 -5.92
C THR A 207 15.87 -6.75 -4.52
N THR A 208 16.62 -7.48 -3.77
CA THR A 208 17.08 -7.28 -2.39
C THR A 208 16.86 -5.91 -1.77
N PHE A 209 15.96 -5.88 -0.82
CA PHE A 209 16.04 -4.92 0.27
C PHE A 209 16.98 -5.47 1.34
N GLY A 210 17.70 -4.62 2.04
CA GLY A 210 18.50 -5.02 3.21
C GLY A 210 17.65 -5.68 4.29
N THR A 211 16.44 -5.15 4.50
CA THR A 211 15.36 -5.77 5.29
C THR A 211 14.13 -5.93 4.40
N ALA A 212 13.50 -7.09 4.40
CA ALA A 212 12.31 -7.29 3.59
C ALA A 212 11.20 -6.31 4.00
N PRO A 213 10.55 -5.64 3.04
CA PRO A 213 9.33 -4.90 3.34
C PRO A 213 8.20 -5.85 3.72
N ASP A 214 7.21 -5.34 4.43
CA ASP A 214 6.00 -6.07 4.83
C ASP A 214 4.77 -5.56 4.10
N VAL A 215 3.72 -6.35 4.12
CA VAL A 215 2.38 -5.89 3.69
C VAL A 215 1.97 -4.69 4.53
N GLY A 216 1.48 -3.64 3.89
CA GLY A 216 1.14 -2.38 4.52
C GLY A 216 2.25 -1.33 4.52
N ASP A 217 3.49 -1.70 4.24
CA ASP A 217 4.58 -0.73 4.07
C ASP A 217 4.34 0.19 2.87
N SER A 218 4.95 1.35 2.92
CA SER A 218 4.88 2.36 1.86
C SER A 218 6.09 2.26 0.95
N VAL A 219 5.86 2.26 -0.34
CA VAL A 219 6.91 2.26 -1.36
C VAL A 219 6.83 3.55 -2.18
N GLN A 220 7.96 4.20 -2.33
CA GLN A 220 8.16 5.31 -3.27
C GLN A 220 9.23 4.92 -4.29
N PHE A 221 8.99 5.28 -5.53
CA PHE A 221 9.98 5.11 -6.60
C PHE A 221 10.79 6.39 -6.74
N ALA A 222 12.07 6.28 -7.05
CA ALA A 222 12.91 7.42 -7.39
C ALA A 222 12.54 7.95 -8.78
N THR A 223 11.33 8.43 -8.92
CA THR A 223 10.73 9.00 -10.12
C THR A 223 10.07 10.33 -9.79
N THR A 224 9.70 11.09 -10.81
CA THR A 224 9.12 12.43 -10.66
C THR A 224 7.68 12.45 -10.16
N ASP A 225 7.01 11.30 -10.02
CA ASP A 225 5.61 11.27 -9.60
C ASP A 225 5.39 11.51 -8.08
N GLY A 226 6.44 11.33 -7.28
CA GLY A 226 6.39 11.59 -5.84
C GLY A 226 5.39 10.76 -5.04
N ASN A 227 4.66 9.86 -5.69
CA ASN A 227 3.59 9.09 -5.07
C ASN A 227 4.13 7.97 -4.18
N ALA A 228 3.42 7.70 -3.10
CA ALA A 228 3.65 6.53 -2.24
C ALA A 228 2.59 5.46 -2.53
N TYR A 229 3.04 4.22 -2.64
CA TYR A 229 2.20 3.06 -2.94
C TYR A 229 2.24 2.10 -1.76
N GLN A 230 1.08 1.66 -1.30
CA GLN A 230 1.01 0.70 -0.22
C GLN A 230 1.12 -0.73 -0.76
N ILE A 231 1.96 -1.55 -0.14
CA ILE A 231 2.08 -2.97 -0.45
C ILE A 231 0.82 -3.69 0.04
N GLN A 232 0.06 -4.23 -0.88
CA GLN A 232 -1.13 -5.03 -0.61
C GLN A 232 -0.79 -6.50 -0.42
N SER A 233 0.13 -7.01 -1.23
CA SER A 233 0.66 -8.36 -1.05
C SER A 233 2.12 -8.43 -1.50
N LEU A 234 2.82 -9.42 -0.97
CA LEU A 234 4.23 -9.65 -1.23
C LEU A 234 4.47 -11.16 -1.37
N SER A 235 5.19 -11.55 -2.40
CA SER A 235 5.70 -12.91 -2.54
C SER A 235 7.20 -12.90 -2.82
N THR A 236 7.89 -13.94 -2.38
CA THR A 236 9.33 -14.11 -2.61
C THR A 236 9.54 -15.33 -3.49
N VAL A 237 10.34 -15.18 -4.52
CA VAL A 237 10.75 -16.25 -5.43
C VAL A 237 12.27 -16.32 -5.46
N THR A 238 12.84 -17.50 -5.36
CA THR A 238 14.28 -17.70 -5.45
C THR A 238 14.60 -18.42 -6.75
N VAL A 239 15.45 -17.81 -7.56
CA VAL A 239 15.94 -18.38 -8.81
C VAL A 239 17.47 -18.34 -8.81
N SER A 240 18.11 -19.48 -8.97
CA SER A 240 19.58 -19.60 -9.01
C SER A 240 20.28 -18.83 -7.88
N SER A 241 19.81 -19.01 -6.64
CA SER A 241 20.28 -18.34 -5.41
C SER A 241 19.97 -16.83 -5.31
N THR A 242 19.34 -16.23 -6.30
CA THR A 242 18.90 -14.83 -6.24
C THR A 242 17.47 -14.78 -5.75
N GLN A 243 17.21 -13.99 -4.71
CA GLN A 243 15.87 -13.72 -4.23
C GLN A 243 15.26 -12.53 -4.97
N TYR A 244 14.09 -12.75 -5.51
CA TYR A 244 13.24 -11.73 -6.10
C TYR A 244 11.99 -11.57 -5.26
N LYS A 245 11.48 -10.35 -5.16
CA LYS A 245 10.20 -10.05 -4.53
C LYS A 245 9.24 -9.47 -5.54
N ILE A 246 8.03 -9.99 -5.54
CA ILE A 246 6.92 -9.45 -6.30
C ILE A 246 6.08 -8.63 -5.33
N LEU A 247 6.06 -7.32 -5.53
CA LEU A 247 5.22 -6.41 -4.76
C LEU A 247 3.94 -6.12 -5.55
N VAL A 248 2.81 -6.21 -4.88
CA VAL A 248 1.51 -5.83 -5.41
C VAL A 248 0.99 -4.65 -4.60
N PHE A 249 0.53 -3.62 -5.28
CA PHE A 249 0.05 -2.38 -4.67
C PHE A 249 -1.47 -2.28 -4.72
N SER A 250 -2.04 -1.54 -3.79
CA SER A 250 -3.48 -1.23 -3.75
C SER A 250 -3.93 -0.38 -4.94
N THR A 251 -3.01 0.36 -5.56
CA THR A 251 -3.28 1.21 -6.72
C THR A 251 -2.23 0.98 -7.80
N SER A 252 -2.63 1.07 -9.07
CA SER A 252 -1.70 0.97 -10.20
C SER A 252 -1.06 2.32 -10.52
N ARG A 253 0.16 2.27 -11.06
CA ARG A 253 0.82 3.43 -11.65
C ARG A 253 0.34 3.68 -13.08
N ALA A 254 0.22 4.94 -13.44
CA ALA A 254 -0.12 5.32 -14.81
C ALA A 254 1.07 5.16 -15.78
N ALA A 255 2.30 5.30 -15.28
CA ALA A 255 3.51 5.23 -16.10
C ALA A 255 4.39 4.00 -15.76
N PRO A 256 5.04 3.38 -16.74
CA PRO A 256 5.97 2.29 -16.52
C PRO A 256 7.18 2.73 -15.69
N LEU A 257 7.80 1.77 -15.01
CA LEU A 257 9.05 1.99 -14.27
C LEU A 257 10.22 1.41 -15.08
N PRO A 258 11.22 2.20 -15.40
CA PRO A 258 12.46 1.68 -15.98
C PRO A 258 13.11 0.63 -15.06
N ALA A 259 13.81 -0.33 -15.66
CA ALA A 259 14.70 -1.21 -14.90
C ALA A 259 15.72 -0.38 -14.12
N ALA A 260 16.18 -0.91 -12.99
CA ALA A 260 17.08 -0.23 -12.04
C ALA A 260 16.50 1.01 -11.34
N THR A 261 15.19 1.30 -11.50
CA THR A 261 14.55 2.34 -10.67
C THR A 261 14.72 1.97 -9.20
N VAL A 262 15.23 2.91 -8.42
CA VAL A 262 15.39 2.73 -6.97
C VAL A 262 14.00 2.70 -6.33
N VAL A 263 13.80 1.70 -5.50
CA VAL A 263 12.57 1.49 -4.73
C VAL A 263 12.87 1.77 -3.27
N ASN A 264 12.24 2.79 -2.74
CA ASN A 264 12.38 3.18 -1.33
C ASN A 264 11.18 2.62 -0.55
N ALA A 265 11.38 1.53 0.18
CA ALA A 265 10.39 1.02 1.10
C ALA A 265 10.58 1.63 2.49
N ARG A 266 9.50 2.11 3.06
CA ARG A 266 9.47 2.67 4.41
C ARG A 266 8.39 2.00 5.22
N LYS A 267 8.73 1.69 6.45
CA LYS A 267 7.74 1.33 7.46
C LYS A 267 6.87 2.56 7.73
N ARG A 268 5.56 2.36 7.81
CA ARG A 268 4.64 3.44 8.15
C ARG A 268 4.49 3.54 9.65
N PHE A 269 4.97 4.62 10.22
CA PHE A 269 4.77 4.93 11.63
C PHE A 269 3.46 5.71 11.79
N SER A 270 2.54 5.14 12.53
CA SER A 270 1.34 5.87 12.93
C SER A 270 1.62 6.64 14.21
N THR A 271 1.09 7.83 14.33
CA THR A 271 1.34 8.68 15.49
C THR A 271 0.06 9.24 16.09
N VAL A 272 0.05 9.36 17.40
CA VAL A 272 -0.95 10.15 18.12
C VAL A 272 -0.20 11.16 18.99
N ARG A 273 -0.36 12.44 18.71
CA ARG A 273 0.21 13.53 19.48
C ARG A 273 -0.88 14.19 20.30
N LEU A 274 -0.69 14.21 21.61
CA LEU A 274 -1.60 14.81 22.58
C LEU A 274 -0.98 16.08 23.17
N THR A 275 -1.74 17.15 23.26
CA THR A 275 -1.35 18.41 23.89
C THR A 275 -2.51 18.92 24.74
N GLY A 276 -2.26 19.21 26.01
CA GLY A 276 -3.33 19.61 26.94
C GLY A 276 -4.43 18.55 27.05
N HIS A 277 -4.04 17.27 27.13
CA HIS A 277 -4.96 16.14 27.11
C HIS A 277 -5.14 15.59 28.52
N ASP A 278 -6.37 15.35 28.90
CA ASP A 278 -6.71 14.76 30.18
C ASP A 278 -7.21 13.33 30.02
N PHE A 279 -6.62 12.42 30.77
CA PHE A 279 -7.14 11.07 30.98
C PHE A 279 -7.83 11.06 32.35
N LEU A 280 -9.15 11.24 32.36
CA LEU A 280 -9.90 11.35 33.62
C LEU A 280 -10.03 10.00 34.31
N LYS A 281 -10.12 8.94 33.58
CA LYS A 281 -9.94 7.57 34.04
C LYS A 281 -9.66 6.69 32.85
N VAL A 282 -8.56 6.01 32.87
CA VAL A 282 -8.30 4.84 32.06
C VAL A 282 -8.91 3.68 32.83
N GLY A 283 -9.61 2.78 32.19
CA GLY A 283 -10.28 1.68 32.85
C GLY A 283 -9.42 0.93 33.86
N THR A 284 -10.02 0.07 34.63
CA THR A 284 -9.40 -0.68 35.72
C THR A 284 -8.39 -1.76 35.29
N GLY A 285 -7.78 -1.61 34.14
CA GLY A 285 -6.59 -2.35 33.77
C GLY A 285 -5.40 -1.64 34.40
N ASP A 286 -5.05 -2.03 35.58
CA ASP A 286 -3.80 -1.67 36.24
C ASP A 286 -2.63 -2.29 35.52
#